data_fa228602fd51dfa154530509ab9ea9b8
#
_entry.id   fa228602fd51dfa154530509ab9ea9b8
#
_cell.length_a   1.000
_cell.length_b   1.000
_cell.length_c   1.000
_cell.angle_alpha   90.00
_cell.angle_beta   90.00
_cell.angle_gamma   90.00
#
_symmetry.space_group_name_H-M   'P 1'
#
loop_
_entity.id
_entity.type
_entity.pdbx_description
1 polymer ?
#
loop_
_entity_poly.entity_id
_entity_poly.type
_entity_poly.pdbx_seq_one_letter_code
_entity_poly.pdbx_strand_id
1 'polypeptide(L)'
;MKSLVRSAFLLITLCTQLDAQSVDRLIATDATVKTLAIGFQFTEGPAVAADGSVVFSDIPNSRIHHWSTDGKISVVRENTGRANGLFYLPDGRLVACEGGNRQVTVMGKDGKIEVLANECNGKKLNSPNDLWPDKAGGIYFTDPRYGDMEGLEQPGFHVYYIDPKGRVTRIISDLVKPNGILGTADNKYLYVADPGDKKTYRYIIKRPGKLGARELFCECGSDGMTLD
;
A
#
# COMPACT_ATOMS: atom_id res chain seq x y z
N MET A 1 19.56 -31.88 -62.30
CA MET A 1 18.31 -31.49 -61.59
C MET A 1 18.53 -31.74 -60.12
N LYS A 2 18.79 -30.68 -59.34
CA LYS A 2 18.97 -30.74 -57.84
C LYS A 2 17.71 -30.27 -57.21
N SER A 3 17.02 -31.14 -56.45
CA SER A 3 15.83 -30.87 -55.69
C SER A 3 16.20 -30.14 -54.40
N LEU A 4 15.69 -28.91 -54.22
CA LEU A 4 15.76 -28.17 -52.94
C LEU A 4 14.59 -28.62 -52.05
N VAL A 5 14.90 -29.30 -50.96
CA VAL A 5 13.96 -29.56 -49.89
C VAL A 5 13.97 -28.33 -48.98
N ARG A 6 12.87 -27.57 -48.95
CA ARG A 6 12.64 -26.47 -47.98
C ARG A 6 12.05 -27.07 -46.71
N SER A 7 12.85 -27.14 -45.66
CA SER A 7 12.34 -27.41 -44.30
C SER A 7 11.66 -26.16 -43.73
N ALA A 8 10.35 -26.23 -43.53
CA ALA A 8 9.60 -25.21 -42.80
C ALA A 8 9.74 -25.49 -41.30
N PHE A 9 10.42 -24.62 -40.57
CA PHE A 9 10.43 -24.62 -39.13
C PHE A 9 9.11 -24.00 -38.65
N LEU A 10 8.25 -24.82 -38.09
CA LEU A 10 7.03 -24.39 -37.40
C LEU A 10 7.41 -23.92 -35.97
N LEU A 11 7.47 -22.61 -35.78
CA LEU A 11 7.66 -22.01 -34.45
C LEU A 11 6.33 -22.13 -33.68
N ILE A 12 6.20 -23.15 -32.85
CA ILE A 12 5.08 -23.24 -31.89
C ILE A 12 5.41 -22.31 -30.76
N THR A 13 4.80 -21.11 -30.79
CA THR A 13 4.79 -20.20 -29.64
C THR A 13 3.86 -20.80 -28.61
N LEU A 14 4.42 -21.43 -27.56
CA LEU A 14 3.70 -21.87 -26.40
C LEU A 14 3.32 -20.60 -25.61
N CYS A 15 2.14 -20.06 -25.86
CA CYS A 15 1.50 -19.12 -24.93
C CYS A 15 1.16 -19.91 -23.68
N THR A 16 2.00 -19.86 -22.66
CA THR A 16 1.59 -20.24 -21.30
C THR A 16 0.57 -19.21 -20.84
N GLN A 17 -0.71 -19.56 -20.98
CA GLN A 17 -1.76 -18.88 -20.22
C GLN A 17 -1.40 -19.13 -18.75
N LEU A 18 -0.98 -18.08 -18.06
CA LEU A 18 -1.05 -18.03 -16.60
C LEU A 18 -2.53 -18.15 -16.28
N ASP A 19 -2.95 -19.34 -15.84
CA ASP A 19 -4.25 -19.52 -15.22
C ASP A 19 -4.31 -18.53 -14.04
N ALA A 20 -5.03 -17.44 -14.22
CA ALA A 20 -5.47 -16.64 -13.09
C ALA A 20 -6.27 -17.62 -12.22
N GLN A 21 -5.72 -17.98 -11.06
CA GLN A 21 -6.48 -18.76 -10.08
C GLN A 21 -7.78 -18.01 -9.87
N SER A 22 -8.89 -18.69 -10.16
CA SER A 22 -10.18 -18.03 -10.10
C SER A 22 -10.38 -17.51 -8.68
N VAL A 23 -10.83 -16.28 -8.53
CA VAL A 23 -11.16 -15.63 -7.25
C VAL A 23 -12.10 -16.52 -6.41
N ASP A 24 -12.85 -17.39 -7.08
CA ASP A 24 -13.74 -18.39 -6.49
C ASP A 24 -13.06 -19.38 -5.51
N ARG A 25 -11.73 -19.52 -5.55
CA ARG A 25 -10.98 -20.32 -4.58
C ARG A 25 -10.65 -19.57 -3.30
N LEU A 26 -10.68 -18.23 -3.33
CA LEU A 26 -10.35 -17.37 -2.20
C LEU A 26 -11.58 -17.00 -1.37
N ILE A 27 -12.77 -17.17 -1.95
CA ILE A 27 -14.05 -16.83 -1.33
C ILE A 27 -14.86 -18.12 -1.18
N ALA A 28 -15.40 -18.39 0.01
CA ALA A 28 -16.30 -19.52 0.22
C ALA A 28 -17.53 -19.39 -0.70
N THR A 29 -18.00 -20.51 -1.24
CA THR A 29 -19.07 -20.56 -2.28
C THR A 29 -20.37 -19.88 -1.84
N ASP A 30 -20.62 -19.82 -0.52
CA ASP A 30 -21.79 -19.20 0.10
C ASP A 30 -21.49 -17.87 0.78
N ALA A 31 -20.27 -17.33 0.60
CA ALA A 31 -19.88 -16.07 1.19
C ALA A 31 -20.71 -14.92 0.63
N THR A 32 -21.24 -14.11 1.52
CA THR A 32 -21.98 -12.88 1.19
C THR A 32 -21.34 -11.67 1.84
N VAL A 33 -21.29 -10.55 1.12
CA VAL A 33 -20.88 -9.28 1.71
C VAL A 33 -21.91 -8.84 2.74
N LYS A 34 -21.44 -8.56 3.97
CA LYS A 34 -22.28 -8.08 5.07
C LYS A 34 -21.83 -6.68 5.48
N THR A 35 -22.79 -5.78 5.67
CA THR A 35 -22.54 -4.49 6.30
C THR A 35 -22.41 -4.72 7.81
N LEU A 36 -21.20 -4.49 8.35
CA LEU A 36 -20.92 -4.69 9.78
C LEU A 36 -21.24 -3.45 10.61
N ALA A 37 -21.10 -2.25 10.04
CA ALA A 37 -21.39 -0.98 10.69
C ALA A 37 -21.68 0.11 9.65
N ILE A 38 -22.32 1.18 10.10
CA ILE A 38 -22.65 2.40 9.33
C ILE A 38 -22.37 3.64 10.15
N GLY A 39 -22.46 4.84 9.53
CA GLY A 39 -22.29 6.12 10.23
C GLY A 39 -20.90 6.73 10.06
N PHE A 40 -20.10 6.23 9.14
CA PHE A 40 -18.82 6.79 8.74
C PHE A 40 -18.99 7.67 7.49
N GLN A 41 -18.04 8.59 7.26
CA GLN A 41 -18.07 9.44 6.08
C GLN A 41 -17.28 8.84 4.91
N PHE A 42 -16.05 8.37 5.17
CA PHE A 42 -15.21 7.72 4.16
C PHE A 42 -14.19 6.84 4.86
N THR A 43 -14.42 5.54 4.82
CA THR A 43 -13.57 4.55 5.50
C THR A 43 -12.47 4.04 4.58
N GLU A 44 -11.26 3.92 5.15
CA GLU A 44 -10.05 3.55 4.45
C GLU A 44 -9.07 2.76 5.34
N GLY A 45 -7.99 2.26 4.72
CA GLY A 45 -6.83 1.73 5.38
C GLY A 45 -7.08 0.65 6.43
N PRO A 46 -7.87 -0.40 6.16
CA PRO A 46 -8.12 -1.43 7.15
C PRO A 46 -6.84 -2.19 7.50
N ALA A 47 -6.59 -2.40 8.80
CA ALA A 47 -5.49 -3.22 9.28
C ALA A 47 -5.99 -4.22 10.32
N VAL A 48 -5.58 -5.49 10.14
CA VAL A 48 -5.97 -6.60 11.01
C VAL A 48 -4.95 -6.73 12.15
N ALA A 49 -5.45 -6.78 13.38
CA ALA A 49 -4.64 -7.06 14.56
C ALA A 49 -4.44 -8.58 14.77
N ALA A 50 -3.51 -8.95 15.64
CA ALA A 50 -3.17 -10.36 15.91
C ALA A 50 -4.33 -11.19 16.49
N ASP A 51 -5.32 -10.54 17.11
CA ASP A 51 -6.52 -11.17 17.66
C ASP A 51 -7.68 -11.28 16.65
N GLY A 52 -7.45 -10.83 15.40
CA GLY A 52 -8.46 -10.81 14.34
C GLY A 52 -9.38 -9.59 14.35
N SER A 53 -9.23 -8.68 15.30
CA SER A 53 -9.91 -7.38 15.25
C SER A 53 -9.36 -6.50 14.14
N VAL A 54 -10.11 -5.49 13.71
CA VAL A 54 -9.74 -4.63 12.59
C VAL A 54 -9.80 -3.17 13.01
N VAL A 55 -8.76 -2.42 12.71
CA VAL A 55 -8.82 -0.95 12.74
C VAL A 55 -8.99 -0.42 11.33
N PHE A 56 -9.63 0.74 11.21
CA PHE A 56 -9.81 1.44 9.95
C PHE A 56 -9.93 2.94 10.18
N SER A 57 -9.54 3.70 9.17
CA SER A 57 -9.65 5.17 9.18
C SER A 57 -11.04 5.63 8.75
N ASP A 58 -11.53 6.72 9.34
CA ASP A 58 -12.60 7.55 8.80
C ASP A 58 -12.01 8.94 8.52
N ILE A 59 -11.53 9.10 7.27
CA ILE A 59 -10.64 10.19 6.87
C ILE A 59 -11.24 11.57 7.15
N PRO A 60 -12.46 11.90 6.69
CA PRO A 60 -13.01 13.25 6.91
C PRO A 60 -13.23 13.58 8.38
N ASN A 61 -13.57 12.57 9.19
CA ASN A 61 -13.78 12.72 10.62
C ASN A 61 -12.47 12.70 11.43
N SER A 62 -11.32 12.46 10.76
CA SER A 62 -9.99 12.37 11.41
C SER A 62 -10.00 11.41 12.60
N ARG A 63 -10.54 10.20 12.40
CA ARG A 63 -10.65 9.14 13.41
C ARG A 63 -10.09 7.82 12.90
N ILE A 64 -9.57 7.03 13.82
CA ILE A 64 -9.30 5.61 13.64
C ILE A 64 -10.28 4.86 14.52
N HIS A 65 -11.04 3.97 13.91
CA HIS A 65 -12.01 3.10 14.56
C HIS A 65 -11.44 1.70 14.73
N HIS A 66 -11.98 0.97 15.68
CA HIS A 66 -11.69 -0.43 15.95
C HIS A 66 -12.99 -1.22 15.92
N TRP A 67 -13.02 -2.25 15.10
CA TRP A 67 -14.04 -3.29 15.09
C TRP A 67 -13.47 -4.52 15.82
N SER A 68 -14.07 -4.89 16.93
CA SER A 68 -13.69 -6.07 17.69
C SER A 68 -14.34 -7.34 17.14
N THR A 69 -13.76 -8.49 17.43
CA THR A 69 -14.26 -9.79 16.95
C THR A 69 -15.66 -10.15 17.48
N ASP A 70 -16.13 -9.50 18.56
CA ASP A 70 -17.52 -9.59 19.04
C ASP A 70 -18.47 -8.54 18.40
N GLY A 71 -17.98 -7.82 17.37
CA GLY A 71 -18.78 -6.91 16.54
C GLY A 71 -18.96 -5.51 17.09
N LYS A 72 -18.25 -5.11 18.14
CA LYS A 72 -18.35 -3.76 18.70
C LYS A 72 -17.43 -2.79 17.97
N ILE A 73 -17.92 -1.56 17.77
CA ILE A 73 -17.14 -0.46 17.24
C ILE A 73 -16.75 0.49 18.36
N SER A 74 -15.50 0.90 18.37
CA SER A 74 -14.97 1.94 19.26
C SER A 74 -14.02 2.88 18.53
N VAL A 75 -13.74 4.05 19.09
CA VAL A 75 -12.73 4.98 18.59
C VAL A 75 -11.43 4.66 19.29
N VAL A 76 -10.37 4.38 18.50
CA VAL A 76 -9.00 4.14 19.00
C VAL A 76 -8.24 5.44 19.11
N ARG A 77 -8.44 6.33 18.12
CA ARG A 77 -7.72 7.59 18.05
C ARG A 77 -8.57 8.66 17.35
N GLU A 78 -8.55 9.85 17.90
CA GLU A 78 -9.12 11.07 17.31
C GLU A 78 -8.01 12.02 16.87
N ASN A 79 -8.37 13.05 16.11
CA ASN A 79 -7.45 14.07 15.60
C ASN A 79 -6.27 13.47 14.84
N THR A 80 -6.57 12.47 13.99
CA THR A 80 -5.57 11.69 13.28
C THR A 80 -4.96 12.43 12.10
N GLY A 81 -5.32 13.70 11.85
CA GLY A 81 -4.83 14.43 10.69
C GLY A 81 -5.24 13.78 9.38
N ARG A 82 -6.48 13.30 9.28
CA ARG A 82 -7.00 12.60 8.09
C ARG A 82 -6.16 11.35 7.77
N ALA A 83 -5.94 10.50 8.79
CA ALA A 83 -5.25 9.23 8.58
C ALA A 83 -5.96 8.41 7.49
N ASN A 84 -5.15 7.72 6.67
CA ASN A 84 -5.59 6.86 5.59
C ASN A 84 -5.05 5.44 5.82
N GLY A 85 -4.00 5.01 5.13
CA GLY A 85 -3.41 3.69 5.28
C GLY A 85 -2.90 3.42 6.69
N LEU A 86 -3.22 2.24 7.21
CA LEU A 86 -2.85 1.76 8.54
C LEU A 86 -2.14 0.41 8.43
N PHE A 87 -1.22 0.15 9.35
CA PHE A 87 -0.59 -1.16 9.45
C PHE A 87 -0.14 -1.47 10.88
N TYR A 88 -0.47 -2.67 11.39
CA TYR A 88 0.08 -3.14 12.64
C TYR A 88 1.49 -3.71 12.44
N LEU A 89 2.46 -3.21 13.19
CA LEU A 89 3.78 -3.80 13.28
C LEU A 89 3.71 -5.12 14.07
N PRO A 90 4.69 -6.04 13.88
CA PRO A 90 4.73 -7.30 14.61
C PRO A 90 4.75 -7.15 16.14
N ASP A 91 5.22 -6.03 16.65
CA ASP A 91 5.25 -5.70 18.07
C ASP A 91 3.93 -5.11 18.59
N GLY A 92 2.93 -4.95 17.73
CA GLY A 92 1.59 -4.47 18.04
C GLY A 92 1.43 -2.94 18.02
N ARG A 93 2.45 -2.19 17.63
CA ARG A 93 2.32 -0.74 17.36
C ARG A 93 1.57 -0.53 16.05
N LEU A 94 0.82 0.56 15.96
CA LEU A 94 0.03 0.93 14.78
C LEU A 94 0.72 2.07 14.03
N VAL A 95 1.09 1.84 12.77
CA VAL A 95 1.60 2.88 11.86
C VAL A 95 0.44 3.46 11.06
N ALA A 96 0.48 4.76 10.81
CA ALA A 96 -0.55 5.48 10.06
C ALA A 96 0.06 6.50 9.09
N CYS A 97 -0.50 6.56 7.87
CA CYS A 97 -0.30 7.66 6.94
C CYS A 97 -1.29 8.78 7.26
N GLU A 98 -0.83 9.94 7.72
CA GLU A 98 -1.66 11.09 8.08
C GLU A 98 -1.60 12.15 6.97
N GLY A 99 -2.45 12.00 5.98
CA GLY A 99 -2.41 12.83 4.78
C GLY A 99 -2.59 14.33 5.03
N GLY A 100 -3.46 14.71 5.95
CA GLY A 100 -3.71 16.11 6.31
C GLY A 100 -2.57 16.74 7.13
N ASN A 101 -1.92 15.95 7.99
CA ASN A 101 -0.74 16.38 8.74
C ASN A 101 0.56 16.26 7.92
N ARG A 102 0.49 15.62 6.73
CA ARG A 102 1.64 15.41 5.82
C ARG A 102 2.76 14.62 6.49
N GLN A 103 2.40 13.53 7.18
CA GLN A 103 3.34 12.74 7.97
C GLN A 103 2.97 11.25 8.03
N VAL A 104 3.94 10.44 8.40
CA VAL A 104 3.75 9.05 8.82
C VAL A 104 4.03 8.98 10.32
N THR A 105 3.13 8.35 11.08
CA THR A 105 3.24 8.23 12.53
C THR A 105 3.20 6.78 12.98
N VAL A 106 3.68 6.52 14.19
CA VAL A 106 3.45 5.25 14.89
C VAL A 106 2.82 5.53 16.26
N MET A 107 1.78 4.78 16.58
CA MET A 107 1.14 4.76 17.89
C MET A 107 1.62 3.56 18.69
N GLY A 108 2.22 3.81 19.84
CA GLY A 108 2.62 2.79 20.81
C GLY A 108 1.43 2.11 21.47
N LYS A 109 1.64 0.98 22.15
CA LYS A 109 0.61 0.29 22.93
C LYS A 109 0.11 1.11 24.12
N ASP A 110 0.91 2.07 24.56
CA ASP A 110 0.57 3.06 25.60
C ASP A 110 -0.23 4.25 25.04
N GLY A 111 -0.55 4.25 23.75
CA GLY A 111 -1.26 5.31 23.05
C GLY A 111 -0.39 6.51 22.66
N LYS A 112 0.90 6.48 22.99
CA LYS A 112 1.83 7.57 22.63
C LYS A 112 2.10 7.55 21.13
N ILE A 113 2.09 8.75 20.52
CA ILE A 113 2.28 8.94 19.09
C ILE A 113 3.65 9.54 18.83
N GLU A 114 4.37 8.95 17.88
CA GLU A 114 5.65 9.43 17.40
C GLU A 114 5.58 9.67 15.89
N VAL A 115 6.20 10.76 15.42
CA VAL A 115 6.34 11.06 13.99
C VAL A 115 7.55 10.31 13.45
N LEU A 116 7.33 9.44 12.47
CA LEU A 116 8.40 8.69 11.80
C LEU A 116 8.95 9.45 10.60
N ALA A 117 8.11 10.19 9.87
CA ALA A 117 8.48 10.99 8.71
C ALA A 117 7.48 12.12 8.48
N ASN A 118 7.96 13.33 8.18
CA ASN A 118 7.14 14.47 7.75
C ASN A 118 7.78 15.25 6.60
N GLU A 119 9.03 14.90 6.24
CA GLU A 119 9.76 15.55 5.17
C GLU A 119 10.71 14.58 4.46
N CYS A 120 11.16 14.97 3.27
CA CYS A 120 12.28 14.36 2.58
C CYS A 120 13.13 15.46 1.93
N ASN A 121 14.44 15.47 2.20
CA ASN A 121 15.38 16.48 1.70
C ASN A 121 14.97 17.93 2.04
N GLY A 122 14.50 18.19 3.26
CA GLY A 122 14.11 19.50 3.75
C GLY A 122 12.78 20.03 3.16
N LYS A 123 12.00 19.18 2.49
CA LYS A 123 10.69 19.50 1.93
C LYS A 123 9.63 18.62 2.54
N LYS A 124 8.52 19.21 2.95
CA LYS A 124 7.39 18.46 3.51
C LYS A 124 6.85 17.42 2.54
N LEU A 125 6.39 16.30 3.06
CA LEU A 125 5.65 15.31 2.31
C LEU A 125 4.37 15.93 1.72
N ASN A 126 3.80 15.32 0.69
CA ASN A 126 2.57 15.81 0.06
C ASN A 126 1.32 15.44 0.91
N SER A 127 1.01 14.17 0.94
CA SER A 127 -0.13 13.61 1.67
C SER A 127 0.02 12.09 1.74
N PRO A 128 0.87 11.55 2.65
CA PRO A 128 1.06 10.11 2.77
C PRO A 128 -0.26 9.36 2.76
N ASN A 129 -0.35 8.31 1.93
CA ASN A 129 -1.60 7.63 1.64
C ASN A 129 -1.61 6.19 2.14
N ASP A 130 -0.74 5.32 1.66
CA ASP A 130 -0.68 3.91 2.04
C ASP A 130 0.75 3.48 2.38
N LEU A 131 0.90 2.39 3.13
CA LEU A 131 2.19 1.97 3.65
C LEU A 131 2.32 0.45 3.80
N TRP A 132 3.56 -0.04 3.71
CA TRP A 132 3.91 -1.42 4.01
C TRP A 132 5.26 -1.49 4.74
N PRO A 133 5.30 -2.09 5.95
CA PRO A 133 6.54 -2.32 6.68
C PRO A 133 7.25 -3.59 6.21
N ASP A 134 8.58 -3.53 6.06
CA ASP A 134 9.39 -4.70 5.73
C ASP A 134 9.90 -5.45 6.97
N LYS A 135 10.44 -6.65 6.76
CA LYS A 135 11.01 -7.47 7.84
C LYS A 135 12.26 -6.87 8.48
N ALA A 136 12.90 -5.89 7.84
CA ALA A 136 14.07 -5.21 8.39
C ALA A 136 13.69 -4.07 9.34
N GLY A 137 12.39 -3.79 9.49
CA GLY A 137 11.84 -2.72 10.33
C GLY A 137 11.80 -1.37 9.64
N GLY A 138 11.97 -1.32 8.32
CA GLY A 138 11.72 -0.12 7.53
C GLY A 138 10.29 -0.06 7.01
N ILE A 139 9.87 1.07 6.48
CA ILE A 139 8.51 1.31 6.01
C ILE A 139 8.55 1.93 4.62
N TYR A 140 7.89 1.28 3.66
CA TYR A 140 7.59 1.83 2.35
C TYR A 140 6.27 2.57 2.42
N PHE A 141 6.15 3.75 1.80
CA PHE A 141 4.88 4.47 1.75
C PHE A 141 4.75 5.29 0.49
N THR A 142 3.51 5.49 0.06
CA THR A 142 3.14 6.35 -1.07
C THR A 142 2.79 7.74 -0.58
N ASP A 143 3.16 8.77 -1.37
CA ASP A 143 2.93 10.17 -1.02
C ASP A 143 2.32 10.94 -2.19
N PRO A 144 1.11 10.57 -2.63
CA PRO A 144 0.34 11.36 -3.59
C PRO A 144 -0.27 12.59 -2.92
N ARG A 145 -1.08 13.31 -3.67
CA ARG A 145 -2.02 14.30 -3.15
C ARG A 145 -3.34 14.16 -3.88
N TYR A 146 -4.42 14.05 -3.11
CA TYR A 146 -5.79 14.09 -3.63
C TYR A 146 -6.46 15.40 -3.15
N GLY A 147 -7.33 15.98 -4.00
CA GLY A 147 -7.96 17.26 -3.71
C GLY A 147 -7.07 18.46 -4.06
N ASP A 148 -6.99 19.42 -3.15
CA ASP A 148 -6.25 20.66 -3.37
C ASP A 148 -4.73 20.44 -3.49
N MET A 149 -4.13 21.05 -4.52
CA MET A 149 -2.71 20.95 -4.85
C MET A 149 -1.89 22.14 -4.33
N GLU A 150 -2.49 23.05 -3.59
CA GLU A 150 -1.78 24.19 -3.03
C GLU A 150 -0.76 23.75 -1.96
N GLY A 151 0.37 24.44 -1.91
CA GLY A 151 1.42 24.22 -0.93
C GLY A 151 2.18 22.90 -1.10
N LEU A 152 2.18 22.27 -2.29
CA LEU A 152 3.06 21.16 -2.59
C LEU A 152 4.52 21.61 -2.58
N GLU A 153 5.38 20.87 -1.89
CA GLU A 153 6.82 21.15 -1.82
C GLU A 153 7.65 20.08 -2.55
N GLN A 154 7.15 18.84 -2.60
CA GLN A 154 7.80 17.79 -3.37
C GLN A 154 7.55 17.98 -4.88
N PRO A 155 8.52 17.66 -5.75
CA PRO A 155 8.43 17.92 -7.20
C PRO A 155 7.47 16.98 -7.95
N GLY A 156 6.78 16.09 -7.25
CA GLY A 156 5.84 15.12 -7.81
C GLY A 156 5.30 14.19 -6.76
N PHE A 157 4.59 13.15 -7.18
CA PHE A 157 4.04 12.14 -6.31
C PHE A 157 4.97 10.92 -6.32
N HIS A 158 5.42 10.51 -5.15
CA HIS A 158 6.53 9.60 -5.03
C HIS A 158 6.25 8.45 -4.07
N VAL A 159 7.11 7.45 -4.12
CA VAL A 159 7.19 6.40 -3.09
C VAL A 159 8.49 6.61 -2.31
N TYR A 160 8.39 6.50 -1.00
CA TYR A 160 9.49 6.69 -0.07
C TYR A 160 9.73 5.45 0.78
N TYR A 161 10.89 5.41 1.38
CA TYR A 161 11.29 4.42 2.37
C TYR A 161 11.84 5.12 3.62
N ILE A 162 11.29 4.76 4.77
CA ILE A 162 11.82 5.11 6.09
C ILE A 162 12.69 3.95 6.54
N ASP A 163 13.99 4.17 6.73
CA ASP A 163 14.85 3.11 7.27
C ASP A 163 14.68 2.96 8.81
N PRO A 164 15.16 1.86 9.43
CA PRO A 164 15.04 1.66 10.88
C PRO A 164 15.71 2.73 11.75
N LYS A 165 16.51 3.63 11.15
CA LYS A 165 17.15 4.77 11.83
C LYS A 165 16.35 6.08 11.63
N GLY A 166 15.17 6.01 11.00
CA GLY A 166 14.32 7.16 10.73
C GLY A 166 14.73 8.01 9.52
N ARG A 167 15.68 7.56 8.69
CA ARG A 167 16.03 8.30 7.48
C ARG A 167 15.03 8.03 6.37
N VAL A 168 14.47 9.11 5.80
CA VAL A 168 13.54 9.08 4.67
C VAL A 168 14.30 9.18 3.35
N THR A 169 14.02 8.27 2.42
CA THR A 169 14.61 8.24 1.09
C THR A 169 13.53 8.09 0.03
N ARG A 170 13.52 8.93 -0.99
CA ARG A 170 12.67 8.77 -2.17
C ARG A 170 13.21 7.62 -3.02
N ILE A 171 12.40 6.59 -3.27
CA ILE A 171 12.82 5.36 -3.95
C ILE A 171 12.18 5.16 -5.31
N ILE A 172 11.00 5.77 -5.57
CA ILE A 172 10.34 5.79 -6.87
C ILE A 172 9.85 7.22 -7.13
N SER A 173 10.10 7.75 -8.33
CA SER A 173 9.79 9.14 -8.68
C SER A 173 9.21 9.31 -10.09
N ASP A 174 8.85 8.23 -10.75
CA ASP A 174 8.38 8.18 -12.13
C ASP A 174 6.97 7.56 -12.27
N LEU A 175 6.19 7.58 -11.20
CA LEU A 175 4.76 7.26 -11.19
C LEU A 175 3.91 8.51 -11.34
N VAL A 176 2.68 8.33 -11.81
CA VAL A 176 1.74 9.43 -12.05
C VAL A 176 1.04 9.82 -10.75
N LYS A 177 0.47 8.84 -10.04
CA LYS A 177 -0.23 9.06 -8.77
C LYS A 177 -0.29 7.77 -7.94
N PRO A 178 0.84 7.36 -7.33
CA PRO A 178 0.88 6.11 -6.58
C PRO A 178 -0.11 6.14 -5.40
N ASN A 179 -0.79 5.02 -5.15
CA ASN A 179 -1.75 4.84 -4.07
C ASN A 179 -1.39 3.57 -3.27
N GLY A 180 -2.07 2.45 -3.49
CA GLY A 180 -1.82 1.22 -2.76
C GLY A 180 -0.37 0.73 -2.88
N ILE A 181 0.19 0.22 -1.78
CA ILE A 181 1.54 -0.31 -1.73
C ILE A 181 1.57 -1.57 -0.87
N LEU A 182 2.18 -2.64 -1.38
CA LEU A 182 2.23 -3.91 -0.68
C LEU A 182 3.48 -4.70 -1.04
N GLY A 183 4.18 -5.21 -0.05
CA GLY A 183 5.28 -6.13 -0.25
C GLY A 183 4.89 -7.57 0.04
N THR A 184 5.59 -8.51 -0.62
CA THR A 184 5.40 -9.94 -0.34
C THR A 184 5.95 -10.33 1.03
N ALA A 185 5.33 -11.34 1.65
CA ALA A 185 5.73 -11.83 2.98
C ALA A 185 7.20 -12.30 3.05
N ASP A 186 7.81 -12.70 1.92
CA ASP A 186 9.22 -13.07 1.82
C ASP A 186 10.16 -11.88 1.54
N ASN A 187 9.61 -10.66 1.44
CA ASN A 187 10.33 -9.41 1.12
C ASN A 187 11.02 -9.42 -0.26
N LYS A 188 10.56 -10.23 -1.21
CA LYS A 188 11.16 -10.27 -2.55
C LYS A 188 10.60 -9.21 -3.49
N TYR A 189 9.32 -8.92 -3.38
CA TYR A 189 8.62 -8.02 -4.29
C TYR A 189 7.88 -6.92 -3.55
N LEU A 190 7.86 -5.75 -4.17
CA LEU A 190 7.02 -4.63 -3.80
C LEU A 190 6.07 -4.34 -4.96
N TYR A 191 4.79 -4.26 -4.69
CA TYR A 191 3.75 -3.84 -5.62
C TYR A 191 3.33 -2.42 -5.30
N VAL A 192 3.15 -1.60 -6.33
CA VAL A 192 2.65 -0.23 -6.19
C VAL A 192 1.58 -0.01 -7.24
N ALA A 193 0.38 0.29 -6.79
CA ALA A 193 -0.72 0.71 -7.66
C ALA A 193 -0.54 2.17 -8.04
N ASP A 194 -0.71 2.47 -9.32
CA ASP A 194 -0.70 3.81 -9.89
C ASP A 194 -2.03 4.07 -10.61
N PRO A 195 -3.11 4.41 -9.88
CA PRO A 195 -4.39 4.72 -10.50
C PRO A 195 -4.32 5.92 -11.46
N GLY A 196 -3.33 6.79 -11.32
CA GLY A 196 -3.09 7.88 -12.26
C GLY A 196 -2.68 7.38 -13.67
N ASP A 197 -1.94 6.28 -13.75
CA ASP A 197 -1.57 5.60 -15.00
C ASP A 197 -2.47 4.37 -15.29
N LYS A 198 -3.43 4.06 -14.41
CA LYS A 198 -4.32 2.88 -14.48
C LYS A 198 -3.52 1.56 -14.54
N LYS A 199 -2.42 1.49 -13.81
CA LYS A 199 -1.51 0.34 -13.79
C LYS A 199 -1.11 -0.02 -12.37
N THR A 200 -0.70 -1.27 -12.19
CA THR A 200 0.03 -1.72 -10.99
C THR A 200 1.39 -2.22 -11.44
N TYR A 201 2.40 -1.78 -10.75
CA TYR A 201 3.79 -2.15 -11.02
C TYR A 201 4.36 -3.04 -9.93
N ARG A 202 5.27 -3.90 -10.32
CA ARG A 202 6.06 -4.75 -9.43
C ARG A 202 7.53 -4.39 -9.51
N TYR A 203 8.19 -4.42 -8.36
CA TYR A 203 9.62 -4.18 -8.21
C TYR A 203 10.26 -5.31 -7.42
N ILE A 204 11.44 -5.78 -7.84
CA ILE A 204 12.25 -6.69 -7.02
C ILE A 204 12.88 -5.85 -5.90
N ILE A 205 12.73 -6.27 -4.65
CA ILE A 205 13.42 -5.67 -3.51
C ILE A 205 14.83 -6.27 -3.46
N LYS A 206 15.85 -5.52 -3.91
CA LYS A 206 17.25 -5.96 -3.90
C LYS A 206 17.82 -5.97 -2.47
N ARG A 207 17.40 -5.01 -1.67
CA ARG A 207 17.64 -4.85 -0.23
C ARG A 207 16.70 -3.79 0.32
N PRO A 208 16.52 -3.67 1.65
CA PRO A 208 15.67 -2.65 2.26
C PRO A 208 15.90 -1.26 1.68
N GLY A 209 14.83 -0.62 1.19
CA GLY A 209 14.87 0.69 0.53
C GLY A 209 15.56 0.74 -0.83
N LYS A 210 15.96 -0.39 -1.43
CA LYS A 210 16.57 -0.42 -2.77
C LYS A 210 15.87 -1.40 -3.69
N LEU A 211 15.24 -0.86 -4.72
CA LEU A 211 14.45 -1.61 -5.70
C LEU A 211 15.25 -1.93 -6.98
N GLY A 212 14.81 -2.95 -7.69
CA GLY A 212 15.21 -3.28 -9.05
C GLY A 212 14.43 -2.48 -10.09
N ALA A 213 14.49 -2.93 -11.34
CA ALA A 213 13.72 -2.34 -12.42
C ALA A 213 12.20 -2.50 -12.18
N ARG A 214 11.45 -1.54 -12.69
CA ARG A 214 9.98 -1.59 -12.73
C ARG A 214 9.52 -2.61 -13.76
N GLU A 215 8.56 -3.43 -13.37
CA GLU A 215 7.85 -4.36 -14.24
C GLU A 215 6.35 -4.06 -14.19
N LEU A 216 5.67 -4.07 -15.33
CA LEU A 216 4.21 -4.00 -15.35
C LEU A 216 3.64 -5.31 -14.78
N PHE A 217 2.82 -5.21 -13.73
CA PHE A 217 2.12 -6.36 -13.14
C PHE A 217 0.75 -6.55 -13.77
N CYS A 218 -0.07 -5.49 -13.84
CA CYS A 218 -1.35 -5.50 -14.55
C CYS A 218 -1.73 -4.10 -15.06
N GLU A 219 -2.57 -4.07 -16.09
CA GLU A 219 -3.15 -2.85 -16.65
C GLU A 219 -4.43 -2.45 -15.88
N CYS A 220 -4.31 -2.38 -14.57
CA CYS A 220 -5.32 -1.84 -13.66
C CYS A 220 -4.63 -1.13 -12.50
N GLY A 221 -5.10 0.06 -12.18
CA GLY A 221 -4.79 0.71 -10.92
C GLY A 221 -5.76 0.23 -9.85
N SER A 222 -5.32 0.22 -8.61
CA SER A 222 -6.18 -0.04 -7.46
C SER A 222 -5.96 1.01 -6.38
N ASP A 223 -6.85 1.04 -5.41
CA ASP A 223 -6.64 1.72 -4.14
C ASP A 223 -5.77 0.84 -3.24
N GLY A 224 -6.24 0.35 -2.11
CA GLY A 224 -5.51 -0.61 -1.31
C GLY A 224 -5.34 -1.99 -1.98
N MET A 225 -4.37 -2.76 -1.52
CA MET A 225 -4.10 -4.13 -1.99
C MET A 225 -3.90 -5.06 -0.80
N THR A 226 -4.19 -6.36 -1.00
CA THR A 226 -3.88 -7.42 -0.04
C THR A 226 -3.33 -8.66 -0.75
N LEU A 227 -2.66 -9.52 -0.01
CA LEU A 227 -2.20 -10.84 -0.44
C LEU A 227 -3.00 -11.92 0.30
N ASP A 228 -3.21 -13.04 -0.37
CA ASP A 228 -3.74 -14.30 0.16
C ASP A 228 -2.64 -15.14 0.83
#